data_fdb29a1471751338d3dfc070992ecefe
#
_entry.id   fdb29a1471751338d3dfc070992ecefe
#
_cell.length_a   1.000
_cell.length_b   1.000
_cell.length_c   1.000
_cell.angle_alpha   90.00
_cell.angle_beta   90.00
_cell.angle_gamma   90.00
#
_symmetry.space_group_name_H-M   'P 1'
#
loop_
_entity.id
_entity.type
_entity.pdbx_description
1 polymer ?
#
loop_
_entity_poly.entity_id
_entity_poly.type
_entity_poly.pdbx_seq_one_letter_code
_entity_poly.pdbx_strand_id
1 'polypeptide(L)'
;MADVKERTEAAAGTAQCPVRRFPLNQPEGHKAPVPRYSADVKAKVAVLFLGLQSKADKLPDAGLSEFLARIGKDAAAPVYVDQATYTDLLGYTNRVAALYWLDTTQFQTWLESPAVKEWRARMRGETSVGLWWEPVVIDAQRMETITFDAFRRGFSGCPAMGLNSTDHTGYWGAARDRIPGAGTDLFEATVSASERCPITGATYRKIQPPKNLCVIRSGVSWEKCDGEQLKDWRERIKPKLDAGMTYLRENPGATGCFSLRQVESISADGNKLAEAYSLGAFASMQHLETWSKDHPSHLAIYTSALAARKKFQEKLQLHTYNEIFILEAGNPPFEYFNCHPQTGLLPFADKLGTTA
;
A
#
# COMPACT_ATOMS: atom_id res chain seq x y z
N MET A 1 -25.49 56.91 33.25
CA MET A 1 -24.15 56.54 32.82
C MET A 1 -24.12 55.03 32.84
N ALA A 2 -24.34 54.44 31.71
CA ALA A 2 -24.32 52.98 31.51
C ALA A 2 -23.25 52.66 30.44
N ASP A 3 -22.21 51.94 30.85
CA ASP A 3 -21.08 51.55 30.03
C ASP A 3 -21.51 50.44 29.09
N VAL A 4 -21.44 50.69 27.79
CA VAL A 4 -21.65 49.69 26.73
C VAL A 4 -20.30 49.04 26.45
N LYS A 5 -20.12 47.80 26.87
CA LYS A 5 -18.99 46.95 26.44
C LYS A 5 -19.25 46.44 25.04
N GLU A 6 -18.52 46.96 24.05
CA GLU A 6 -18.38 46.37 22.74
C GLU A 6 -17.69 45.01 22.87
N ARG A 7 -18.41 43.98 22.45
CA ARG A 7 -17.82 42.65 22.15
C ARG A 7 -17.35 42.67 20.72
N THR A 8 -16.06 42.68 20.51
CA THR A 8 -15.42 42.36 19.22
C THR A 8 -15.59 40.86 18.94
N GLU A 9 -16.49 40.51 18.09
CA GLU A 9 -16.53 39.17 17.46
C GLU A 9 -15.33 39.03 16.53
N ALA A 10 -14.40 38.16 16.92
CA ALA A 10 -13.35 37.72 16.02
C ALA A 10 -14.00 36.85 14.91
N ALA A 11 -14.00 37.35 13.69
CA ALA A 11 -14.45 36.61 12.53
C ALA A 11 -13.54 35.34 12.35
N ALA A 12 -14.13 34.18 12.55
CA ALA A 12 -13.52 32.93 12.19
C ALA A 12 -13.34 32.92 10.66
N GLY A 13 -12.09 33.06 10.21
CA GLY A 13 -11.74 32.98 8.80
C GLY A 13 -12.18 31.61 8.27
N THR A 14 -13.15 31.59 7.39
CA THR A 14 -13.51 30.42 6.59
C THR A 14 -12.29 30.08 5.75
N ALA A 15 -11.60 28.99 6.09
CA ALA A 15 -10.55 28.43 5.25
C ALA A 15 -11.18 28.12 3.88
N GLN A 16 -10.90 28.97 2.89
CA GLN A 16 -11.32 28.72 1.51
C GLN A 16 -10.71 27.41 1.06
N CYS A 17 -11.55 26.44 0.70
CA CYS A 17 -11.11 25.20 0.07
C CYS A 17 -10.25 25.56 -1.14
N PRO A 18 -9.01 25.08 -1.29
CA PRO A 18 -8.16 25.47 -2.41
C PRO A 18 -8.85 25.13 -3.73
N VAL A 19 -8.95 26.13 -4.61
CA VAL A 19 -9.55 25.98 -5.94
C VAL A 19 -8.76 24.92 -6.71
N ARG A 20 -9.42 23.86 -7.20
CA ARG A 20 -8.78 22.82 -8.01
C ARG A 20 -8.14 23.45 -9.25
N ARG A 21 -6.85 23.17 -9.46
CA ARG A 21 -6.10 23.53 -10.70
C ARG A 21 -6.32 22.48 -11.79
N PHE A 22 -6.50 21.22 -11.38
CA PHE A 22 -6.70 20.10 -12.29
C PHE A 22 -8.12 19.58 -12.14
N PRO A 23 -8.87 19.44 -13.25
CA PRO A 23 -10.23 18.93 -13.22
C PRO A 23 -10.27 17.47 -12.74
N LEU A 24 -11.44 17.00 -12.38
CA LEU A 24 -11.71 15.59 -12.16
C LEU A 24 -11.62 14.84 -13.50
N ASN A 25 -11.20 13.57 -13.43
CA ASN A 25 -11.23 12.64 -14.56
C ASN A 25 -12.63 12.03 -14.78
N GLN A 26 -13.53 12.23 -13.83
CA GLN A 26 -14.88 11.66 -13.88
C GLN A 26 -15.63 12.15 -15.13
N PRO A 27 -16.11 11.22 -16.00
CA PRO A 27 -16.90 11.59 -17.16
C PRO A 27 -18.22 12.25 -16.76
N GLU A 28 -18.71 13.16 -17.58
CA GLU A 28 -20.03 13.78 -17.40
C GLU A 28 -21.13 12.70 -17.36
N GLY A 29 -22.05 12.81 -16.40
CA GLY A 29 -23.13 11.84 -16.22
C GLY A 29 -22.73 10.47 -15.73
N HIS A 30 -21.45 10.30 -15.30
CA HIS A 30 -20.97 9.03 -14.76
C HIS A 30 -21.79 8.60 -13.53
N LYS A 31 -22.11 7.31 -13.48
CA LYS A 31 -22.71 6.64 -12.31
C LYS A 31 -21.79 5.51 -11.86
N ALA A 32 -21.51 5.47 -10.56
CA ALA A 32 -20.73 4.39 -9.97
C ALA A 32 -21.41 3.03 -10.26
N PRO A 33 -20.67 2.04 -10.79
CA PRO A 33 -21.26 0.76 -11.19
C PRO A 33 -21.70 -0.10 -10.01
N VAL A 34 -21.16 0.18 -8.82
CA VAL A 34 -21.48 -0.46 -7.54
C VAL A 34 -21.13 0.46 -6.39
N PRO A 35 -21.80 0.34 -5.24
CA PRO A 35 -21.41 1.07 -4.03
C PRO A 35 -19.99 0.75 -3.61
N ARG A 36 -19.17 1.78 -3.46
CA ARG A 36 -17.81 1.69 -2.95
C ARG A 36 -17.59 2.75 -1.87
N TYR A 37 -16.59 2.51 -1.04
CA TYR A 37 -16.32 3.34 0.13
C TYR A 37 -14.84 3.64 0.25
N SER A 38 -14.52 4.83 0.76
CA SER A 38 -13.18 5.26 1.14
C SER A 38 -13.08 5.41 2.65
N ALA A 39 -11.93 5.10 3.24
CA ALA A 39 -11.67 5.36 4.65
C ALA A 39 -11.68 6.87 4.93
N ASP A 40 -12.30 7.27 6.03
CA ASP A 40 -12.40 8.67 6.46
C ASP A 40 -11.13 9.16 7.17
N VAL A 41 -10.01 9.14 6.46
CA VAL A 41 -8.71 9.59 6.97
C VAL A 41 -8.64 11.11 6.95
N LYS A 42 -8.45 11.74 8.13
CA LYS A 42 -8.49 13.21 8.28
C LYS A 42 -7.14 13.85 8.64
N ALA A 43 -6.16 13.04 9.01
CA ALA A 43 -4.86 13.51 9.49
C ALA A 43 -3.75 12.65 8.89
N LYS A 44 -2.50 12.98 9.21
CA LYS A 44 -1.35 12.11 8.90
C LYS A 44 -1.48 10.78 9.64
N VAL A 45 -1.26 9.71 8.90
CA VAL A 45 -1.30 8.32 9.37
C VAL A 45 0.00 7.61 9.02
N ALA A 46 0.20 6.42 9.57
CA ALA A 46 1.38 5.63 9.23
C ALA A 46 1.03 4.17 8.96
N VAL A 47 1.73 3.58 8.02
CA VAL A 47 1.78 2.12 7.83
C VAL A 47 3.23 1.68 7.74
N LEU A 48 3.57 0.60 8.41
CA LEU A 48 4.85 -0.06 8.27
C LEU A 48 4.65 -1.37 7.54
N PHE A 49 5.25 -1.50 6.37
CA PHE A 49 5.43 -2.77 5.71
C PHE A 49 6.78 -3.35 6.12
N LEU A 50 6.76 -4.51 6.74
CA LEU A 50 7.98 -5.23 7.09
C LEU A 50 7.91 -6.68 6.61
N GLY A 51 9.06 -7.27 6.33
CA GLY A 51 9.10 -8.68 5.98
C GLY A 51 10.40 -9.34 6.35
N LEU A 52 10.29 -10.58 6.78
CA LEU A 52 11.40 -11.48 6.98
C LEU A 52 11.60 -12.31 5.71
N GLN A 53 12.86 -12.49 5.32
CA GLN A 53 13.25 -13.17 4.08
C GLN A 53 14.26 -14.28 4.36
N SER A 54 13.97 -15.49 3.92
CA SER A 54 14.87 -16.64 4.09
C SER A 54 14.81 -17.57 2.88
N LYS A 55 15.91 -18.24 2.58
CA LYS A 55 15.97 -19.29 1.55
C LYS A 55 15.51 -20.65 2.05
N ALA A 56 15.07 -20.76 3.30
CA ALA A 56 14.50 -21.99 3.86
C ALA A 56 13.10 -22.27 3.31
N ASP A 57 12.75 -23.55 3.18
CA ASP A 57 11.43 -24.00 2.67
C ASP A 57 10.25 -23.64 3.61
N LYS A 58 10.53 -23.29 4.86
CA LYS A 58 9.53 -22.90 5.85
C LYS A 58 9.43 -21.40 6.01
N LEU A 59 8.27 -20.94 6.44
CA LEU A 59 8.00 -19.53 6.73
C LEU A 59 8.99 -18.99 7.77
N PRO A 60 9.79 -17.93 7.46
CA PRO A 60 10.72 -17.37 8.41
C PRO A 60 9.96 -16.71 9.57
N ASP A 61 10.42 -16.95 10.80
CA ASP A 61 9.85 -16.32 11.98
C ASP A 61 10.83 -15.39 12.69
N ALA A 62 12.07 -15.81 12.93
CA ALA A 62 13.09 -15.02 13.65
C ALA A 62 12.52 -14.22 14.84
N GLY A 63 11.53 -14.79 15.54
CA GLY A 63 10.81 -14.17 16.65
C GLY A 63 9.79 -13.11 16.25
N LEU A 64 9.36 -13.05 14.98
CA LEU A 64 8.33 -12.10 14.52
C LEU A 64 6.97 -12.36 15.19
N SER A 65 6.57 -13.62 15.37
CA SER A 65 5.32 -13.96 16.06
C SER A 65 5.30 -13.43 17.49
N GLU A 66 6.39 -13.66 18.23
CA GLU A 66 6.54 -13.17 19.61
C GLU A 66 6.59 -11.63 19.63
N PHE A 67 7.33 -11.01 18.69
CA PHE A 67 7.41 -9.58 18.54
C PHE A 67 6.01 -8.97 18.29
N LEU A 68 5.25 -9.49 17.33
CA LEU A 68 3.90 -9.00 17.04
C LEU A 68 2.96 -9.15 18.25
N ALA A 69 3.04 -10.27 18.98
CA ALA A 69 2.26 -10.50 20.21
C ALA A 69 2.65 -9.54 21.33
N ARG A 70 3.94 -9.19 21.45
CA ARG A 70 4.46 -8.25 22.46
C ARG A 70 4.05 -6.83 22.15
N ILE A 71 4.26 -6.37 20.93
CA ILE A 71 3.92 -4.99 20.53
C ILE A 71 2.42 -4.71 20.52
N GLY A 72 1.58 -5.72 20.32
CA GLY A 72 0.12 -5.58 20.39
C GLY A 72 -0.41 -5.23 21.79
N LYS A 73 0.43 -5.30 22.83
CA LYS A 73 0.13 -4.91 24.21
C LYS A 73 0.69 -3.54 24.58
N ASP A 74 1.44 -2.89 23.70
CA ASP A 74 2.01 -1.56 23.90
C ASP A 74 0.89 -0.50 23.78
N ALA A 75 0.97 0.57 24.57
CA ALA A 75 0.03 1.70 24.47
C ALA A 75 0.10 2.41 23.11
N ALA A 76 1.25 2.33 22.43
CA ALA A 76 1.48 2.86 21.09
C ALA A 76 1.38 1.77 19.98
N ALA A 77 0.74 0.63 20.29
CA ALA A 77 0.59 -0.49 19.35
C ALA A 77 -0.07 -0.07 18.02
N PRO A 78 0.21 -0.78 16.91
CA PRO A 78 -0.58 -0.63 15.70
C PRO A 78 -2.04 -0.99 15.99
N VAL A 79 -2.97 -0.22 15.43
CA VAL A 79 -4.41 -0.45 15.61
C VAL A 79 -4.96 -1.55 14.70
N TYR A 80 -4.18 -1.91 13.65
CA TYR A 80 -4.54 -2.96 12.71
C TYR A 80 -3.28 -3.63 12.18
N VAL A 81 -3.32 -4.95 12.01
CA VAL A 81 -2.20 -5.76 11.52
C VAL A 81 -2.70 -6.79 10.53
N ASP A 82 -2.13 -6.79 9.33
CA ASP A 82 -2.27 -7.86 8.35
C ASP A 82 -0.97 -8.65 8.25
N GLN A 83 -1.08 -9.96 8.01
CA GLN A 83 0.07 -10.81 7.72
C GLN A 83 -0.11 -11.49 6.36
N ALA A 84 1.01 -11.73 5.69
CA ALA A 84 1.03 -12.38 4.39
C ALA A 84 2.34 -13.15 4.17
N THR A 85 2.39 -13.93 3.10
CA THR A 85 3.59 -14.65 2.66
C THR A 85 3.71 -14.63 1.15
N TYR A 86 4.93 -14.74 0.64
CA TYR A 86 5.21 -15.00 -0.76
C TYR A 86 6.59 -15.64 -0.93
N THR A 87 6.78 -16.32 -2.04
CA THR A 87 8.11 -16.73 -2.51
C THR A 87 8.49 -15.83 -3.67
N ASP A 88 9.66 -15.22 -3.59
CA ASP A 88 10.14 -14.34 -4.65
C ASP A 88 10.81 -15.10 -5.81
N LEU A 89 11.21 -14.37 -6.87
CA LEU A 89 11.79 -14.97 -8.07
C LEU A 89 13.14 -15.68 -7.84
N LEU A 90 13.82 -15.39 -6.73
CA LEU A 90 15.08 -16.05 -6.35
C LEU A 90 14.87 -17.23 -5.40
N GLY A 91 13.61 -17.57 -5.12
CA GLY A 91 13.22 -18.69 -4.28
C GLY A 91 13.34 -18.40 -2.78
N TYR A 92 13.35 -17.13 -2.36
CA TYR A 92 13.29 -16.79 -0.95
C TYR A 92 11.84 -16.72 -0.49
N THR A 93 11.53 -17.41 0.58
CA THR A 93 10.26 -17.30 1.29
C THR A 93 10.27 -16.04 2.14
N ASN A 94 9.23 -15.23 2.01
CA ASN A 94 9.04 -14.00 2.76
C ASN A 94 7.80 -14.10 3.64
N ARG A 95 7.91 -13.72 4.90
CA ARG A 95 6.79 -13.46 5.80
C ARG A 95 6.64 -11.97 5.97
N VAL A 96 5.46 -11.45 5.69
CA VAL A 96 5.15 -10.02 5.63
C VAL A 96 4.20 -9.65 6.76
N ALA A 97 4.40 -8.49 7.36
CA ALA A 97 3.41 -7.84 8.22
C ALA A 97 3.20 -6.38 7.76
N ALA A 98 1.95 -5.96 7.68
CA ALA A 98 1.55 -4.58 7.46
C ALA A 98 0.88 -4.07 8.74
N LEU A 99 1.49 -3.06 9.38
CA LEU A 99 1.09 -2.52 10.68
C LEU A 99 0.62 -1.09 10.48
N TYR A 100 -0.56 -0.74 11.03
CA TYR A 100 -1.25 0.52 10.76
C TYR A 100 -1.44 1.35 12.03
N TRP A 101 -1.21 2.67 11.92
CA TRP A 101 -1.46 3.67 12.97
C TRP A 101 -2.29 4.83 12.41
N LEU A 102 -3.29 5.25 13.17
CA LEU A 102 -4.11 6.43 12.85
C LEU A 102 -3.52 7.73 13.40
N ASP A 103 -2.43 7.63 14.17
CA ASP A 103 -1.69 8.75 14.75
C ASP A 103 -0.19 8.54 14.59
N THR A 104 0.46 9.45 13.88
CA THR A 104 1.90 9.40 13.65
C THR A 104 2.74 9.61 14.91
N THR A 105 2.20 10.27 15.93
CA THR A 105 2.88 10.41 17.24
C THR A 105 2.97 9.06 17.94
N GLN A 106 1.90 8.27 17.89
CA GLN A 106 1.92 6.89 18.39
C GLN A 106 2.90 6.03 17.60
N PHE A 107 2.92 6.15 16.27
CA PHE A 107 3.91 5.45 15.44
C PHE A 107 5.35 5.80 15.82
N GLN A 108 5.67 7.08 16.04
CA GLN A 108 7.01 7.51 16.50
C GLN A 108 7.33 6.95 17.88
N THR A 109 6.39 7.05 18.83
CA THR A 109 6.54 6.47 20.18
C THR A 109 6.82 4.98 20.12
N TRP A 110 6.10 4.26 19.26
CA TRP A 110 6.30 2.83 19.06
C TRP A 110 7.68 2.52 18.47
N LEU A 111 8.15 3.27 17.47
CA LEU A 111 9.49 3.10 16.89
C LEU A 111 10.62 3.26 17.94
N GLU A 112 10.39 4.13 18.93
CA GLU A 112 11.33 4.44 20.02
C GLU A 112 11.20 3.47 21.21
N SER A 113 10.20 2.60 21.21
CA SER A 113 9.96 1.66 22.32
C SER A 113 11.11 0.67 22.49
N PRO A 114 11.42 0.24 23.71
CA PRO A 114 12.49 -0.74 23.96
C PRO A 114 12.29 -2.05 23.18
N ALA A 115 11.05 -2.52 23.08
CA ALA A 115 10.72 -3.75 22.37
C ALA A 115 11.10 -3.71 20.88
N VAL A 116 10.81 -2.58 20.22
CA VAL A 116 11.14 -2.38 18.80
C VAL A 116 12.64 -2.22 18.59
N LYS A 117 13.29 -1.42 19.43
CA LYS A 117 14.76 -1.22 19.39
C LYS A 117 15.53 -2.52 19.60
N GLU A 118 15.17 -3.30 20.61
CA GLU A 118 15.78 -4.59 20.92
C GLU A 118 15.61 -5.58 19.75
N TRP A 119 14.38 -5.71 19.23
CA TRP A 119 14.12 -6.62 18.13
C TRP A 119 14.89 -6.22 16.87
N ARG A 120 14.88 -4.93 16.50
CA ARG A 120 15.66 -4.42 15.34
C ARG A 120 17.16 -4.60 15.54
N ALA A 121 17.69 -4.38 16.75
CA ALA A 121 19.11 -4.60 17.06
C ALA A 121 19.48 -6.07 16.89
N ARG A 122 18.63 -6.99 17.36
CA ARG A 122 18.79 -8.44 17.15
C ARG A 122 18.81 -8.78 15.65
N MET A 123 17.89 -8.24 14.87
CA MET A 123 17.81 -8.50 13.43
C MET A 123 19.04 -8.00 12.66
N ARG A 124 19.73 -6.97 13.15
CA ARG A 124 21.01 -6.53 12.57
C ARG A 124 22.13 -7.57 12.69
N GLY A 125 22.13 -8.34 13.76
CA GLY A 125 23.09 -9.44 14.01
C GLY A 125 22.67 -10.78 13.38
N GLU A 126 21.43 -10.90 12.90
CA GLU A 126 20.92 -12.12 12.27
C GLU A 126 21.48 -12.26 10.84
N THR A 127 22.05 -13.42 10.53
CA THR A 127 22.66 -13.68 9.22
C THR A 127 21.89 -14.69 8.37
N SER A 128 20.99 -15.47 9.00
CA SER A 128 20.20 -16.50 8.32
C SER A 128 18.89 -15.97 7.74
N VAL A 129 18.45 -14.79 8.19
CA VAL A 129 17.20 -14.15 7.79
C VAL A 129 17.44 -12.69 7.44
N GLY A 130 16.94 -12.27 6.28
CA GLY A 130 16.89 -10.86 5.91
C GLY A 130 15.65 -10.18 6.51
N LEU A 131 15.78 -8.89 6.84
CA LEU A 131 14.65 -8.03 7.22
C LEU A 131 14.59 -6.85 6.26
N TRP A 132 13.44 -6.62 5.64
CA TRP A 132 13.12 -5.37 4.98
C TRP A 132 12.07 -4.60 5.81
N TRP A 133 12.25 -3.27 5.90
CA TRP A 133 11.52 -2.38 6.78
C TRP A 133 11.19 -1.09 6.02
N GLU A 134 9.94 -0.92 5.62
CA GLU A 134 9.48 0.13 4.70
C GLU A 134 8.36 0.96 5.35
N PRO A 135 8.71 1.96 6.19
CA PRO A 135 7.73 2.84 6.82
C PRO A 135 7.17 3.85 5.81
N VAL A 136 5.87 4.02 5.83
CA VAL A 136 5.12 5.02 5.06
C VAL A 136 4.39 5.92 6.03
N VAL A 137 4.79 7.19 6.08
CA VAL A 137 4.07 8.25 6.80
C VAL A 137 3.41 9.13 5.77
N ILE A 138 2.09 9.25 5.82
CA ILE A 138 1.30 9.81 4.73
C ILE A 138 0.27 10.80 5.21
N ASP A 139 0.18 11.95 4.54
CA ASP A 139 -0.88 12.93 4.73
C ASP A 139 -2.17 12.46 4.05
N ALA A 140 -3.31 12.71 4.67
CA ALA A 140 -4.63 12.41 4.11
C ALA A 140 -4.85 13.02 2.72
N GLN A 141 -4.17 14.14 2.41
CA GLN A 141 -4.22 14.78 1.09
C GLN A 141 -3.47 14.00 -0.01
N ARG A 142 -2.66 13.02 0.35
CA ARG A 142 -1.77 12.31 -0.55
C ARG A 142 -2.03 10.80 -0.62
N MET A 143 -3.21 10.39 -0.17
CA MET A 143 -3.60 8.99 -0.19
C MET A 143 -5.04 8.81 -0.65
N GLU A 144 -5.35 7.60 -1.08
CA GLU A 144 -6.70 7.12 -1.27
C GLU A 144 -6.86 5.69 -0.75
N THR A 145 -8.08 5.34 -0.42
CA THR A 145 -8.49 3.95 -0.21
C THR A 145 -9.77 3.70 -0.98
N ILE A 146 -9.99 2.46 -1.40
CA ILE A 146 -11.29 2.03 -1.91
C ILE A 146 -11.59 0.60 -1.50
N THR A 147 -12.78 0.38 -0.97
CA THR A 147 -13.20 -0.91 -0.43
C THR A 147 -14.69 -1.16 -0.66
N PHE A 148 -15.16 -2.36 -0.30
CA PHE A 148 -16.58 -2.64 -0.05
C PHE A 148 -16.85 -2.52 1.45
N ASP A 149 -18.06 -2.11 1.85
CA ASP A 149 -18.42 -2.02 3.27
C ASP A 149 -18.28 -3.38 3.99
N ALA A 150 -18.69 -4.46 3.32
CA ALA A 150 -18.59 -5.82 3.85
C ALA A 150 -17.18 -6.44 3.82
N PHE A 151 -16.19 -5.73 3.27
CA PHE A 151 -14.82 -6.23 3.14
C PHE A 151 -13.82 -5.10 3.29
N ARG A 152 -13.28 -4.94 4.49
CA ARG A 152 -12.38 -3.84 4.88
C ARG A 152 -10.99 -4.36 5.17
N ARG A 153 -9.96 -3.70 4.63
CA ARG A 153 -8.55 -4.01 4.86
C ARG A 153 -7.74 -2.71 4.97
N GLY A 154 -6.56 -2.82 5.55
CA GLY A 154 -5.68 -1.67 5.74
C GLY A 154 -6.33 -0.57 6.57
N PHE A 155 -6.22 0.69 6.16
CA PHE A 155 -6.85 1.80 6.91
C PHE A 155 -8.36 1.67 7.02
N SER A 156 -9.03 1.18 5.99
CA SER A 156 -10.49 0.93 6.07
C SER A 156 -10.84 -0.20 7.03
N GLY A 157 -9.91 -1.09 7.37
CA GLY A 157 -10.04 -2.17 8.34
C GLY A 157 -9.73 -1.76 9.79
N CYS A 158 -9.18 -0.58 10.02
CA CYS A 158 -8.90 -0.10 11.38
C CYS A 158 -10.20 0.05 12.19
N PRO A 159 -10.27 -0.43 13.44
CA PRO A 159 -11.50 -0.51 14.23
C PRO A 159 -12.27 0.80 14.39
N ALA A 160 -11.58 1.95 14.48
CA ALA A 160 -12.19 3.27 14.64
C ALA A 160 -12.42 4.01 13.31
N MET A 161 -12.15 3.36 12.14
CA MET A 161 -12.21 4.03 10.86
C MET A 161 -13.64 4.10 10.31
N GLY A 162 -14.12 5.34 10.12
CA GLY A 162 -15.34 5.61 9.36
C GLY A 162 -15.14 5.35 7.86
N LEU A 163 -16.23 5.10 7.17
CA LEU A 163 -16.25 4.99 5.71
C LEU A 163 -17.16 6.03 5.10
N ASN A 164 -16.68 6.68 4.05
CA ASN A 164 -17.46 7.58 3.20
C ASN A 164 -17.77 6.87 1.88
N SER A 165 -19.03 6.93 1.42
CA SER A 165 -19.38 6.48 0.07
C SER A 165 -18.67 7.34 -0.97
N THR A 166 -18.32 6.76 -2.12
CA THR A 166 -17.67 7.47 -3.22
C THR A 166 -18.21 7.07 -4.58
N ASP A 167 -18.47 8.07 -5.42
CA ASP A 167 -18.83 7.89 -6.84
C ASP A 167 -17.60 7.86 -7.76
N HIS A 168 -16.42 8.20 -7.21
CA HIS A 168 -15.16 8.15 -7.96
C HIS A 168 -14.68 6.70 -8.08
N THR A 169 -15.37 5.91 -8.92
CA THR A 169 -15.05 4.50 -9.18
C THR A 169 -15.58 4.06 -10.55
N GLY A 170 -14.94 3.09 -11.20
CA GLY A 170 -15.40 2.51 -12.45
C GLY A 170 -15.02 3.29 -13.71
N TYR A 171 -14.09 4.24 -13.63
CA TYR A 171 -13.52 4.96 -14.78
C TYR A 171 -12.00 5.14 -14.59
N TRP A 172 -11.29 5.42 -15.69
CA TRP A 172 -9.86 5.69 -15.65
C TRP A 172 -9.58 7.04 -14.99
N GLY A 173 -8.64 7.07 -14.04
CA GLY A 173 -8.35 8.26 -13.22
C GLY A 173 -9.16 8.34 -11.92
N ALA A 174 -10.09 7.43 -11.66
CA ALA A 174 -10.89 7.42 -10.43
C ALA A 174 -10.04 7.38 -9.15
N ALA A 175 -8.90 6.66 -9.16
CA ALA A 175 -7.99 6.64 -8.01
C ALA A 175 -7.42 8.02 -7.72
N ARG A 176 -7.01 8.76 -8.76
CA ARG A 176 -6.53 10.13 -8.63
C ARG A 176 -7.61 11.08 -8.10
N ASP A 177 -8.84 10.92 -8.57
CA ASP A 177 -9.96 11.77 -8.14
C ASP A 177 -10.32 11.57 -6.67
N ARG A 178 -9.99 10.40 -6.08
CA ARG A 178 -10.13 10.12 -4.64
C ARG A 178 -8.99 10.69 -3.79
N ILE A 179 -7.88 11.16 -4.39
CA ILE A 179 -6.77 11.78 -3.66
C ILE A 179 -7.03 13.29 -3.57
N PRO A 180 -7.33 13.86 -2.39
CA PRO A 180 -7.73 15.26 -2.31
C PRO A 180 -6.68 16.23 -2.88
N GLY A 181 -5.40 16.01 -2.59
CA GLY A 181 -4.30 16.85 -3.08
C GLY A 181 -4.09 16.81 -4.59
N ALA A 182 -4.63 15.81 -5.31
CA ALA A 182 -4.52 15.72 -6.77
C ALA A 182 -5.24 16.87 -7.51
N GLY A 183 -6.09 17.60 -6.82
CA GLY A 183 -6.69 18.82 -7.36
C GLY A 183 -5.70 19.97 -7.59
N THR A 184 -4.55 19.96 -6.91
CA THR A 184 -3.56 21.04 -6.93
C THR A 184 -2.15 20.57 -7.28
N ASP A 185 -1.84 19.28 -7.15
CA ASP A 185 -0.53 18.67 -7.44
C ASP A 185 -0.73 17.39 -8.27
N LEU A 186 -0.02 17.25 -9.38
CA LEU A 186 -0.05 16.03 -10.21
C LEU A 186 0.84 14.91 -9.64
N PHE A 187 1.62 15.19 -8.61
CA PHE A 187 2.56 14.25 -8.00
C PHE A 187 3.57 13.67 -9.01
N GLU A 188 4.19 14.56 -9.78
CA GLU A 188 5.14 14.16 -10.82
C GLU A 188 6.34 13.42 -10.22
N ALA A 189 6.90 12.51 -11.01
CA ALA A 189 8.09 11.77 -10.62
C ALA A 189 9.28 12.71 -10.41
N THR A 190 10.01 12.53 -9.32
CA THR A 190 11.28 13.26 -9.07
C THR A 190 12.51 12.43 -9.47
N VAL A 191 12.28 11.19 -9.87
CA VAL A 191 13.30 10.26 -10.36
C VAL A 191 12.81 9.58 -11.63
N SER A 192 13.70 9.31 -12.55
CA SER A 192 13.37 8.57 -13.77
C SER A 192 13.18 7.09 -13.50
N ALA A 193 12.23 6.48 -14.20
CA ALA A 193 12.15 5.03 -14.30
C ALA A 193 13.49 4.46 -14.82
N SER A 194 13.92 3.35 -14.30
CA SER A 194 15.25 2.81 -14.61
C SER A 194 15.29 1.30 -14.47
N GLU A 195 16.24 0.71 -15.19
CA GLU A 195 16.58 -0.70 -15.02
C GLU A 195 17.29 -0.95 -13.67
N ARG A 196 17.22 -2.20 -13.21
CA ARG A 196 17.91 -2.64 -12.00
C ARG A 196 19.41 -2.60 -12.16
N CYS A 197 20.11 -2.08 -11.16
CA CYS A 197 21.54 -2.20 -11.03
C CYS A 197 21.86 -3.23 -9.95
N PRO A 198 22.69 -4.24 -10.22
CA PRO A 198 23.13 -5.17 -9.19
C PRO A 198 23.88 -4.44 -8.08
N ILE A 199 23.48 -4.66 -6.82
CA ILE A 199 24.27 -4.19 -5.67
C ILE A 199 25.13 -5.34 -5.17
N THR A 200 26.36 -5.05 -4.80
CA THR A 200 27.26 -6.03 -4.19
C THR A 200 27.59 -5.64 -2.75
N GLY A 201 27.60 -6.64 -1.87
CA GLY A 201 28.42 -6.63 -0.68
C GLY A 201 27.96 -5.87 0.57
N ALA A 202 26.70 -5.45 0.73
CA ALA A 202 26.32 -4.83 2.00
C ALA A 202 25.21 -5.63 2.73
N THR A 203 25.49 -5.91 3.99
CA THR A 203 24.53 -6.55 4.90
C THR A 203 23.43 -5.58 5.39
N TYR A 204 23.66 -4.27 5.29
CA TYR A 204 22.69 -3.22 5.65
C TYR A 204 22.67 -2.11 4.61
N ARG A 205 21.47 -1.69 4.24
CA ARG A 205 21.23 -0.53 3.37
C ARG A 205 20.05 0.28 3.88
N LYS A 206 20.19 1.58 3.75
CA LYS A 206 19.16 2.58 4.05
C LYS A 206 18.92 3.40 2.80
N ILE A 207 17.72 3.39 2.28
CA ILE A 207 17.33 4.05 1.03
C ILE A 207 16.30 5.10 1.34
N GLN A 208 16.59 6.36 0.94
CA GLN A 208 15.61 7.42 1.03
C GLN A 208 14.61 7.27 -0.12
N PRO A 209 13.31 6.98 0.14
CA PRO A 209 12.33 6.95 -0.94
C PRO A 209 12.21 8.34 -1.55
N PRO A 210 12.14 8.45 -2.89
CA PRO A 210 12.00 9.75 -3.54
C PRO A 210 10.63 10.38 -3.24
N LYS A 211 10.58 11.71 -3.25
CA LYS A 211 9.31 12.43 -3.21
C LYS A 211 8.41 11.93 -4.37
N ASN A 212 7.13 11.80 -4.09
CA ASN A 212 6.12 11.32 -5.02
C ASN A 212 6.23 9.83 -5.43
N LEU A 213 7.12 9.04 -4.75
CA LEU A 213 7.03 7.59 -4.86
C LEU A 213 5.60 7.15 -4.56
N CYS A 214 5.00 6.42 -5.50
CA CYS A 214 3.63 5.94 -5.36
C CYS A 214 3.65 4.49 -4.88
N VAL A 215 3.26 4.27 -3.63
CA VAL A 215 3.10 2.92 -3.07
C VAL A 215 1.64 2.51 -3.19
N ILE A 216 1.38 1.34 -3.74
CA ILE A 216 0.03 0.77 -3.85
C ILE A 216 -0.05 -0.58 -3.16
N ARG A 217 -1.10 -0.77 -2.37
CA ARG A 217 -1.56 -2.07 -1.91
C ARG A 217 -2.90 -2.35 -2.59
N SER A 218 -2.94 -3.35 -3.45
CA SER A 218 -4.14 -3.73 -4.22
C SER A 218 -4.48 -5.19 -3.96
N GLY A 219 -5.62 -5.46 -3.36
CA GLY A 219 -5.98 -6.78 -2.91
C GLY A 219 -7.30 -7.31 -3.45
N VAL A 220 -7.44 -8.62 -3.37
CA VAL A 220 -8.62 -9.37 -3.77
C VAL A 220 -8.88 -10.51 -2.80
N SER A 221 -10.15 -10.68 -2.40
CA SER A 221 -10.63 -11.83 -1.62
C SER A 221 -11.64 -12.62 -2.42
N TRP A 222 -11.49 -13.93 -2.38
CA TRP A 222 -12.40 -14.92 -2.94
C TRP A 222 -12.99 -15.83 -1.86
N GLU A 223 -12.93 -15.40 -0.59
CA GLU A 223 -13.40 -16.17 0.57
C GLU A 223 -14.87 -16.58 0.47
N LYS A 224 -15.71 -15.69 -0.06
CA LYS A 224 -17.14 -15.90 -0.21
C LYS A 224 -17.55 -16.43 -1.58
N CYS A 225 -16.58 -16.65 -2.50
CA CYS A 225 -16.87 -17.18 -3.81
C CYS A 225 -17.34 -18.65 -3.73
N ASP A 226 -18.47 -18.93 -4.35
CA ASP A 226 -18.97 -20.30 -4.53
C ASP A 226 -18.21 -21.07 -5.62
N GLY A 227 -18.64 -22.32 -5.90
CA GLY A 227 -17.95 -23.22 -6.83
C GLY A 227 -17.72 -22.64 -8.22
N GLU A 228 -18.71 -21.96 -8.83
CA GLU A 228 -18.58 -21.37 -10.16
C GLU A 228 -17.75 -20.08 -10.13
N GLN A 229 -17.93 -19.23 -9.15
CA GLN A 229 -17.16 -18.00 -8.98
C GLN A 229 -15.71 -18.31 -8.64
N LEU A 230 -15.46 -19.30 -7.78
CA LEU A 230 -14.12 -19.75 -7.43
C LEU A 230 -13.41 -20.36 -8.64
N LYS A 231 -14.11 -21.12 -9.49
CA LYS A 231 -13.57 -21.63 -10.77
C LYS A 231 -13.19 -20.49 -11.70
N ASP A 232 -14.09 -19.51 -11.87
CA ASP A 232 -13.85 -18.32 -12.70
C ASP A 232 -12.65 -17.51 -12.22
N TRP A 233 -12.51 -17.32 -10.91
CA TRP A 233 -11.34 -16.71 -10.31
C TRP A 233 -10.05 -17.46 -10.63
N ARG A 234 -10.01 -18.77 -10.37
CA ARG A 234 -8.80 -19.58 -10.50
C ARG A 234 -8.35 -19.77 -11.96
N GLU A 235 -9.29 -19.99 -12.87
CA GLU A 235 -8.99 -20.38 -14.24
C GLU A 235 -8.92 -19.19 -15.21
N ARG A 236 -9.59 -18.09 -14.91
CA ARG A 236 -9.73 -16.97 -15.84
C ARG A 236 -9.17 -15.65 -15.35
N ILE A 237 -9.41 -15.28 -14.09
CA ILE A 237 -9.03 -13.96 -13.57
C ILE A 237 -7.60 -14.00 -13.01
N LYS A 238 -7.32 -14.92 -12.09
CA LYS A 238 -6.01 -15.04 -11.43
C LYS A 238 -4.85 -15.18 -12.41
N PRO A 239 -4.90 -16.01 -13.48
CA PRO A 239 -3.77 -16.11 -14.41
C PRO A 239 -3.42 -14.80 -15.11
N LYS A 240 -4.42 -13.96 -15.40
CA LYS A 240 -4.21 -12.63 -16.00
C LYS A 240 -3.62 -11.65 -15.00
N LEU A 241 -4.07 -11.70 -13.75
CA LEU A 241 -3.46 -10.94 -12.65
C LEU A 241 -1.99 -11.33 -12.50
N ASP A 242 -1.70 -12.62 -12.42
CA ASP A 242 -0.33 -13.12 -12.27
C ASP A 242 0.58 -12.67 -13.43
N ALA A 243 0.07 -12.71 -14.66
CA ALA A 243 0.80 -12.23 -15.85
C ALA A 243 1.07 -10.72 -15.79
N GLY A 244 0.10 -9.91 -15.37
CA GLY A 244 0.26 -8.46 -15.20
C GLY A 244 1.28 -8.12 -14.11
N MET A 245 1.24 -8.83 -12.99
CA MET A 245 2.19 -8.64 -11.89
C MET A 245 3.61 -9.09 -12.28
N THR A 246 3.74 -10.16 -13.04
CA THR A 246 5.02 -10.60 -13.58
C THR A 246 5.61 -9.57 -14.54
N TYR A 247 4.79 -9.03 -15.45
CA TYR A 247 5.23 -7.97 -16.37
C TYR A 247 5.80 -6.76 -15.62
N LEU A 248 5.11 -6.27 -14.58
CA LEU A 248 5.58 -5.15 -13.77
C LEU A 248 6.92 -5.44 -13.08
N ARG A 249 7.08 -6.65 -12.54
CA ARG A 249 8.34 -7.06 -11.90
C ARG A 249 9.51 -7.11 -12.86
N GLU A 250 9.27 -7.53 -14.10
CA GLU A 250 10.31 -7.75 -15.09
C GLU A 250 10.69 -6.52 -15.90
N ASN A 251 9.82 -5.48 -15.90
CA ASN A 251 10.00 -4.31 -16.75
C ASN A 251 9.99 -2.97 -15.96
N PRO A 252 10.86 -2.80 -14.95
CA PRO A 252 10.87 -1.59 -14.13
C PRO A 252 11.20 -0.32 -14.91
N GLY A 253 12.11 -0.40 -15.90
CA GLY A 253 12.49 0.72 -16.76
C GLY A 253 11.34 1.23 -17.63
N ALA A 254 10.53 0.32 -18.16
CA ALA A 254 9.41 0.66 -19.03
C ALA A 254 8.17 1.13 -18.23
N THR A 255 7.98 0.61 -17.02
CA THR A 255 6.76 0.84 -16.23
C THR A 255 6.94 1.83 -15.08
N GLY A 256 8.17 2.12 -14.69
CA GLY A 256 8.48 2.85 -13.46
C GLY A 256 8.15 2.09 -12.18
N CYS A 257 7.86 0.79 -12.27
CA CYS A 257 7.59 -0.06 -11.11
C CYS A 257 8.90 -0.57 -10.51
N PHE A 258 9.40 0.10 -9.48
CA PHE A 258 10.66 -0.28 -8.82
C PHE A 258 10.54 -1.58 -8.02
N SER A 259 9.39 -1.83 -7.40
CA SER A 259 9.16 -3.03 -6.59
C SER A 259 7.73 -3.51 -6.75
N LEU A 260 7.56 -4.82 -6.90
CA LEU A 260 6.25 -5.46 -6.84
C LEU A 260 6.36 -6.81 -6.14
N ARG A 261 5.58 -6.96 -5.07
CA ARG A 261 5.40 -8.20 -4.34
C ARG A 261 3.96 -8.64 -4.47
N GLN A 262 3.73 -9.85 -4.94
CA GLN A 262 2.41 -10.48 -4.97
C GLN A 262 2.37 -11.47 -3.81
N VAL A 263 1.51 -11.21 -2.84
CA VAL A 263 1.51 -11.90 -1.57
C VAL A 263 0.17 -12.57 -1.30
N GLU A 264 0.19 -13.70 -0.59
CA GLU A 264 -0.99 -14.40 -0.10
C GLU A 264 -1.19 -14.07 1.38
N SER A 265 -2.38 -13.60 1.75
CA SER A 265 -2.72 -13.29 3.14
C SER A 265 -2.70 -14.56 4.00
N ILE A 266 -2.20 -14.43 5.23
CA ILE A 266 -2.19 -15.52 6.22
C ILE A 266 -2.84 -15.06 7.53
N SER A 267 -3.40 -15.99 8.28
CA SER A 267 -3.84 -15.77 9.65
C SER A 267 -2.65 -15.59 10.59
N ALA A 268 -2.91 -15.20 11.84
CA ALA A 268 -1.88 -15.11 12.88
C ALA A 268 -1.14 -16.45 13.10
N ASP A 269 -1.82 -17.57 12.88
CA ASP A 269 -1.27 -18.92 12.99
C ASP A 269 -0.52 -19.37 11.72
N GLY A 270 -0.40 -18.51 10.71
CA GLY A 270 0.31 -18.78 9.45
C GLY A 270 -0.48 -19.56 8.41
N ASN A 271 -1.78 -19.83 8.63
CA ASN A 271 -2.64 -20.49 7.65
C ASN A 271 -3.00 -19.54 6.50
N LYS A 272 -2.94 -20.02 5.26
CA LYS A 272 -3.35 -19.25 4.08
C LYS A 272 -4.83 -18.90 4.13
N LEU A 273 -5.14 -17.65 3.84
CA LEU A 273 -6.48 -17.14 3.67
C LEU A 273 -6.88 -17.14 2.19
N ALA A 274 -8.17 -17.07 1.91
CA ALA A 274 -8.69 -16.92 0.54
C ALA A 274 -8.59 -15.45 0.07
N GLU A 275 -7.41 -14.87 0.21
CA GLU A 275 -7.09 -13.48 -0.06
C GLU A 275 -5.64 -13.31 -0.49
N ALA A 276 -5.41 -12.38 -1.40
CA ALA A 276 -4.08 -12.00 -1.85
C ALA A 276 -4.04 -10.50 -2.13
N TYR A 277 -2.85 -9.90 -2.08
CA TYR A 277 -2.64 -8.53 -2.55
C TYR A 277 -1.29 -8.35 -3.24
N SER A 278 -1.22 -7.31 -4.04
CA SER A 278 0.04 -6.82 -4.61
C SER A 278 0.48 -5.59 -3.85
N LEU A 279 1.73 -5.55 -3.41
CA LEU A 279 2.40 -4.38 -2.84
C LEU A 279 3.40 -3.87 -3.86
N GLY A 280 3.11 -2.72 -4.46
CA GLY A 280 3.90 -2.10 -5.52
C GLY A 280 4.44 -0.73 -5.13
N ALA A 281 5.62 -0.37 -5.65
CA ALA A 281 6.19 0.96 -5.53
C ALA A 281 6.57 1.47 -6.93
N PHE A 282 5.94 2.56 -7.36
CA PHE A 282 6.14 3.19 -8.66
C PHE A 282 6.83 4.53 -8.52
N ALA A 283 7.59 4.94 -9.54
CA ALA A 283 8.27 6.23 -9.57
C ALA A 283 7.33 7.44 -9.36
N SER A 284 6.05 7.31 -9.76
CA SER A 284 4.96 8.25 -9.46
C SER A 284 3.60 7.62 -9.72
N MET A 285 2.53 8.31 -9.32
CA MET A 285 1.16 7.93 -9.68
C MET A 285 0.93 7.87 -11.18
N GLN A 286 1.56 8.75 -11.95
CA GLN A 286 1.47 8.76 -13.42
C GLN A 286 1.94 7.43 -14.03
N HIS A 287 3.02 6.84 -13.52
CA HIS A 287 3.53 5.54 -13.99
C HIS A 287 2.53 4.41 -13.73
N LEU A 288 1.94 4.39 -12.53
CA LEU A 288 0.87 3.43 -12.19
C LEU A 288 -0.34 3.60 -13.11
N GLU A 289 -0.80 4.83 -13.33
CA GLU A 289 -1.96 5.14 -14.18
C GLU A 289 -1.71 4.78 -15.64
N THR A 290 -0.53 5.09 -16.19
CA THR A 290 -0.17 4.76 -17.57
C THR A 290 -0.21 3.25 -17.79
N TRP A 291 0.43 2.47 -16.90
CA TRP A 291 0.36 1.01 -17.01
C TRP A 291 -1.08 0.50 -16.90
N SER A 292 -1.85 1.00 -15.94
CA SER A 292 -3.20 0.52 -15.70
C SER A 292 -4.15 0.83 -16.85
N LYS A 293 -4.01 2.00 -17.48
CA LYS A 293 -4.89 2.47 -18.55
C LYS A 293 -4.52 1.89 -19.91
N ASP A 294 -3.24 1.82 -20.22
CA ASP A 294 -2.78 1.65 -21.59
C ASP A 294 -2.14 0.28 -21.86
N HIS A 295 -1.65 -0.41 -20.80
CA HIS A 295 -0.90 -1.65 -21.03
C HIS A 295 -1.81 -2.88 -21.17
N PRO A 296 -1.59 -3.73 -22.21
CA PRO A 296 -2.42 -4.92 -22.48
C PRO A 296 -2.55 -5.87 -21.28
N SER A 297 -1.49 -6.02 -20.45
CA SER A 297 -1.52 -6.92 -19.30
C SER A 297 -2.54 -6.45 -18.24
N HIS A 298 -2.66 -5.13 -17.96
CA HIS A 298 -3.68 -4.62 -17.05
C HIS A 298 -5.06 -4.61 -17.70
N LEU A 299 -5.17 -4.27 -18.97
CA LEU A 299 -6.44 -4.32 -19.70
C LEU A 299 -7.04 -5.73 -19.69
N ALA A 300 -6.20 -6.79 -19.75
CA ALA A 300 -6.65 -8.16 -19.59
C ALA A 300 -7.22 -8.47 -18.20
N ILE A 301 -6.62 -7.90 -17.13
CA ILE A 301 -7.15 -7.99 -15.76
C ILE A 301 -8.51 -7.29 -15.67
N TYR A 302 -8.55 -6.05 -16.11
CA TYR A 302 -9.75 -5.19 -16.07
C TYR A 302 -10.93 -5.80 -16.84
N THR A 303 -10.71 -6.23 -18.07
CA THR A 303 -11.76 -6.87 -18.89
C THR A 303 -12.26 -8.18 -18.30
N SER A 304 -11.39 -8.94 -17.60
CA SER A 304 -11.82 -10.16 -16.88
C SER A 304 -12.72 -9.83 -15.69
N ALA A 305 -12.37 -8.78 -14.93
CA ALA A 305 -13.19 -8.33 -13.80
C ALA A 305 -14.56 -7.83 -14.26
N LEU A 306 -14.60 -7.06 -15.38
CA LEU A 306 -15.86 -6.64 -15.99
C LEU A 306 -16.71 -7.82 -16.47
N ALA A 307 -16.09 -8.83 -17.08
CA ALA A 307 -16.80 -10.03 -17.53
C ALA A 307 -17.37 -10.84 -16.36
N ALA A 308 -16.63 -10.95 -15.23
CA ALA A 308 -17.15 -11.58 -14.02
C ALA A 308 -18.34 -10.80 -13.45
N ARG A 309 -18.24 -9.46 -13.40
CA ARG A 309 -19.36 -8.62 -12.96
C ARG A 309 -20.59 -8.76 -13.85
N LYS A 310 -20.40 -8.76 -15.18
CA LYS A 310 -21.51 -8.98 -16.13
C LYS A 310 -22.16 -10.35 -15.94
N LYS A 311 -21.35 -11.39 -15.66
CA LYS A 311 -21.82 -12.78 -15.50
C LYS A 311 -22.57 -12.97 -14.19
N PHE A 312 -22.00 -12.52 -13.06
CA PHE A 312 -22.53 -12.80 -11.73
C PHE A 312 -23.39 -11.66 -11.15
N GLN A 313 -23.31 -10.46 -11.74
CA GLN A 313 -24.07 -9.27 -11.34
C GLN A 313 -23.98 -8.99 -9.83
N GLU A 314 -25.11 -8.80 -9.15
CA GLU A 314 -25.20 -8.54 -7.70
C GLU A 314 -24.76 -9.74 -6.83
N LYS A 315 -24.64 -10.92 -7.42
CA LYS A 315 -24.19 -12.15 -6.73
C LYS A 315 -22.68 -12.28 -6.70
N LEU A 316 -21.93 -11.37 -7.35
CA LEU A 316 -20.48 -11.43 -7.37
C LEU A 316 -19.89 -11.23 -5.96
N GLN A 317 -19.20 -12.27 -5.46
CA GLN A 317 -18.57 -12.31 -4.14
C GLN A 317 -17.04 -12.12 -4.18
N LEU A 318 -16.50 -11.77 -5.35
CA LEU A 318 -15.08 -11.39 -5.48
C LEU A 318 -14.93 -9.93 -5.01
N HIS A 319 -14.32 -9.73 -3.86
CA HIS A 319 -14.12 -8.41 -3.27
C HIS A 319 -12.70 -7.89 -3.56
N THR A 320 -12.61 -6.64 -3.96
CA THR A 320 -11.33 -5.96 -4.21
C THR A 320 -11.20 -4.72 -3.35
N TYR A 321 -9.97 -4.36 -2.99
CA TYR A 321 -9.63 -3.11 -2.30
C TYR A 321 -8.33 -2.55 -2.81
N ASN A 322 -8.14 -1.24 -2.69
CA ASN A 322 -6.87 -0.59 -2.95
C ASN A 322 -6.59 0.44 -1.86
N GLU A 323 -5.30 0.67 -1.63
CA GLU A 323 -4.74 1.79 -0.90
C GLU A 323 -3.60 2.35 -1.73
N ILE A 324 -3.57 3.65 -1.95
CA ILE A 324 -2.47 4.33 -2.65
C ILE A 324 -1.90 5.40 -1.72
N PHE A 325 -0.58 5.45 -1.62
CA PHE A 325 0.18 6.38 -0.80
C PHE A 325 1.20 7.09 -1.67
N ILE A 326 1.16 8.43 -1.74
CA ILE A 326 2.11 9.24 -2.51
C ILE A 326 3.05 9.93 -1.55
N LEU A 327 4.26 9.41 -1.41
CA LEU A 327 5.20 9.80 -0.37
C LEU A 327 5.62 11.27 -0.47
N GLU A 328 5.72 11.94 0.67
CA GLU A 328 6.29 13.27 0.78
C GLU A 328 7.83 13.21 0.77
N ALA A 329 8.46 14.35 0.50
CA ALA A 329 9.87 14.52 0.82
C ALA A 329 10.07 14.36 2.34
N GLY A 330 11.11 13.62 2.73
CA GLY A 330 11.39 13.37 4.15
C GLY A 330 10.58 12.22 4.77
N ASN A 331 9.87 11.41 3.97
CA ASN A 331 9.37 10.13 4.48
C ASN A 331 10.52 9.34 5.14
N PRO A 332 10.29 8.63 6.25
CA PRO A 332 11.35 7.82 6.86
C PRO A 332 11.98 6.87 5.85
N PRO A 333 13.30 6.65 5.91
CA PRO A 333 13.98 5.80 4.95
C PRO A 333 13.56 4.34 5.06
N PHE A 334 13.62 3.65 3.94
CA PHE A 334 13.45 2.20 3.87
C PHE A 334 14.77 1.53 4.25
N GLU A 335 14.70 0.49 5.07
CA GLU A 335 15.88 -0.20 5.58
C GLU A 335 15.86 -1.68 5.22
N TYR A 336 17.02 -2.21 4.86
CA TYR A 336 17.22 -3.59 4.43
C TYR A 336 18.42 -4.19 5.17
N PHE A 337 18.18 -5.26 5.91
CA PHE A 337 19.19 -6.00 6.67
C PHE A 337 19.31 -7.40 6.08
N ASN A 338 20.50 -7.81 5.67
CA ASN A 338 20.78 -9.15 5.13
C ASN A 338 19.81 -9.64 4.03
N CYS A 339 19.11 -8.71 3.36
CA CYS A 339 18.26 -9.03 2.23
C CYS A 339 19.08 -9.32 0.98
N HIS A 340 18.58 -10.19 0.11
CA HIS A 340 19.23 -10.37 -1.19
C HIS A 340 19.10 -9.11 -2.04
N PRO A 341 20.05 -8.88 -2.99
CA PRO A 341 20.16 -7.59 -3.71
C PRO A 341 18.95 -7.18 -4.56
N GLN A 342 18.02 -8.10 -4.84
CA GLN A 342 16.81 -7.81 -5.62
C GLN A 342 15.59 -7.44 -4.76
N THR A 343 15.76 -7.27 -3.44
CA THR A 343 14.66 -6.96 -2.51
C THR A 343 14.26 -5.49 -2.59
N GLY A 344 12.97 -5.22 -2.75
CA GLY A 344 12.36 -3.88 -2.65
C GLY A 344 13.03 -2.84 -3.54
N LEU A 345 13.51 -1.75 -2.94
CA LEU A 345 14.21 -0.67 -3.64
C LEU A 345 15.73 -0.90 -3.78
N LEU A 346 16.28 -1.98 -3.20
CA LEU A 346 17.72 -2.25 -3.26
C LEU A 346 18.31 -2.19 -4.68
N PRO A 347 17.67 -2.76 -5.73
CA PRO A 347 18.22 -2.72 -7.09
C PRO A 347 18.37 -1.30 -7.66
N PHE A 348 17.83 -0.29 -7.02
CA PHE A 348 17.82 1.10 -7.45
C PHE A 348 18.57 2.04 -6.49
N ALA A 349 19.24 1.48 -5.50
CA ALA A 349 19.89 2.22 -4.41
C ALA A 349 20.84 3.33 -4.90
N ASP A 350 21.66 3.06 -5.93
CA ASP A 350 22.61 4.03 -6.47
C ASP A 350 21.94 5.25 -7.12
N LYS A 351 20.71 5.09 -7.58
CA LYS A 351 19.91 6.18 -8.21
C LYS A 351 19.03 6.92 -7.22
N LEU A 352 18.55 6.22 -6.19
CA LEU A 352 17.63 6.79 -5.20
C LEU A 352 18.36 7.50 -4.04
N GLY A 353 19.65 7.34 -3.95
CA GLY A 353 20.47 7.87 -2.85
C GLY A 353 20.48 6.92 -1.64
N THR A 354 21.66 6.42 -1.33
CA THR A 354 21.91 5.66 -0.10
C THR A 354 22.50 6.59 0.95
N THR A 355 21.96 6.55 2.17
CA THR A 355 22.67 7.01 3.36
C THR A 355 23.26 5.78 4.03
N ALA A 356 24.58 5.81 4.24
CA ALA A 356 25.28 4.75 4.95
C ALA A 356 24.80 4.63 6.42
#